data_c62c8787743e0390b807d2be77899a2e
#
_entry.id   c62c8787743e0390b807d2be77899a2e
#
_cell.length_a   1.000
_cell.length_b   1.000
_cell.length_c   1.000
_cell.angle_alpha   90.00
_cell.angle_beta   90.00
_cell.angle_gamma   90.00
#
_symmetry.space_group_name_H-M   'P 1'
#
loop_
_entity.id
_entity.type
_entity.pdbx_description
1 polymer ?
#
loop_
_entity_poly.entity_id
_entity_poly.type
_entity_poly.pdbx_seq_one_letter_code
_entity_poly.pdbx_strand_id
1 'polypeptide(L)'
;MKRMNKYLLLTALVSVASATYAQDSYDAQNFANSDLNGTARFVAMGGALGALGGDVSVMSTNPAGTGMYRSSDAAISFSGLFTGKGAMGHDGARMSLDQGGVLITFDMDNPSGNGLQFVNFGANYQKKRNYLFNQRTDINNLGGIFSQTYQIADLCNYSNANNYWGTIADMSASKDGVHAGILDETGDYGYAGVAADKAYFEKSTFGANTQADVNLSFNVSDQFFFGASVGVYDIDYNRESFYQEQGTDGNVYDFTNWYKTEGDGFDVKLGFICRPIEESPFRFGVTIHTPTWYRMTDANGSDLFLNDAYVTSGNNGEYDYRFRTPWKFGVSLGHTIGNCFAIGAEYEFQDMSTMHYSEVDGYNSDYFRNQNNIIEQTLRGQHTLKVGAEFKPIEELSFRVGYNFVSSPFKKDAYRTIGYDGPYTETDYTNWGNINRFTLGLGYRYKGGYVDLAWQYQAQKGDFYAFDDVNLQPTKVDANRSQLMATFGFRF
;
A
#
# COMPACT_ATOMS: atom_id res chain seq x y z
N MET A 1 28.03 -12.08 -6.63
CA MET A 1 26.87 -12.97 -6.84
C MET A 1 26.99 -14.39 -6.22
N LYS A 2 27.93 -14.66 -5.33
CA LYS A 2 28.08 -15.98 -4.65
C LYS A 2 28.08 -15.89 -3.12
N ARG A 3 27.88 -14.71 -2.51
CA ARG A 3 27.92 -14.51 -1.06
C ARG A 3 26.56 -14.50 -0.36
N MET A 4 25.48 -14.20 -1.05
CA MET A 4 24.15 -14.00 -0.46
C MET A 4 23.40 -15.28 -0.01
N ASN A 5 23.72 -16.46 -0.54
CA ASN A 5 23.02 -17.71 -0.20
C ASN A 5 23.50 -18.40 1.10
N LYS A 6 24.39 -17.81 1.87
CA LYS A 6 24.93 -18.43 3.10
C LYS A 6 24.21 -18.03 4.39
N TYR A 7 23.43 -16.97 4.37
CA TYR A 7 22.86 -16.36 5.59
C TYR A 7 21.41 -16.72 5.90
N LEU A 8 20.75 -17.46 5.00
CA LEU A 8 19.33 -17.81 5.12
C LEU A 8 19.03 -19.07 5.96
N LEU A 9 19.99 -19.61 6.72
CA LEU A 9 19.82 -20.95 7.30
C LEU A 9 20.27 -21.10 8.75
N LEU A 10 20.13 -20.09 9.61
CA LEU A 10 20.47 -20.29 11.04
C LEU A 10 19.73 -19.33 11.98
N THR A 11 18.39 -19.42 12.07
CA THR A 11 17.70 -18.79 13.20
C THR A 11 16.46 -19.56 13.61
N ALA A 12 16.67 -20.55 14.43
CA ALA A 12 15.62 -21.06 15.30
C ALA A 12 16.26 -21.28 16.66
N LEU A 13 16.11 -20.32 17.60
CA LEU A 13 16.14 -20.62 19.04
C LEU A 13 15.82 -19.39 19.92
N VAL A 14 14.73 -19.55 20.64
CA VAL A 14 14.37 -19.01 21.96
C VAL A 14 14.14 -17.52 22.08
N SER A 15 12.86 -17.17 22.05
CA SER A 15 12.29 -15.90 22.43
C SER A 15 12.18 -15.73 23.97
N VAL A 16 12.79 -14.70 24.50
CA VAL A 16 12.21 -13.98 25.63
C VAL A 16 11.58 -12.74 25.01
N ALA A 17 10.25 -12.67 25.08
CA ALA A 17 9.47 -11.62 24.42
C ALA A 17 9.72 -10.26 25.09
N SER A 18 10.64 -9.49 24.55
CA SER A 18 10.55 -8.04 24.59
C SER A 18 9.69 -7.65 23.39
N ALA A 19 8.55 -7.04 23.62
CA ALA A 19 7.64 -6.58 22.58
C ALA A 19 8.38 -5.60 21.68
N THR A 20 8.69 -6.03 20.45
CA THR A 20 9.34 -5.18 19.45
C THR A 20 8.24 -4.48 18.65
N TYR A 21 7.95 -3.25 18.99
CA TYR A 21 6.96 -2.42 18.31
C TYR A 21 7.58 -1.81 17.04
N ALA A 22 7.13 -2.24 15.87
CA ALA A 22 7.62 -1.73 14.59
C ALA A 22 6.59 -0.88 13.82
N GLN A 23 5.41 -0.65 14.41
CA GLN A 23 4.30 0.06 13.77
C GLN A 23 4.52 1.56 13.77
N ASP A 24 4.51 2.18 12.59
CA ASP A 24 4.70 3.61 12.44
C ASP A 24 3.74 4.26 11.41
N SER A 25 3.91 5.56 11.15
CA SER A 25 3.10 6.31 10.21
C SER A 25 3.35 5.91 8.74
N TYR A 26 4.53 5.38 8.40
CA TYR A 26 4.87 4.90 7.05
C TYR A 26 4.22 3.55 6.78
N ASP A 27 4.24 2.64 7.76
CA ASP A 27 3.54 1.36 7.67
C ASP A 27 2.03 1.56 7.64
N ALA A 28 1.47 2.45 8.49
CA ALA A 28 0.07 2.83 8.43
C ALA A 28 -0.35 3.30 7.03
N GLN A 29 0.43 4.19 6.43
CA GLN A 29 0.22 4.70 5.08
C GLN A 29 0.35 3.56 4.04
N ASN A 30 1.31 2.65 4.22
CA ASN A 30 1.52 1.52 3.34
C ASN A 30 0.31 0.58 3.34
N PHE A 31 -0.27 0.24 4.48
CA PHE A 31 -1.40 -0.68 4.61
C PHE A 31 -2.76 -0.04 4.24
N ALA A 32 -2.93 1.26 4.45
CA ALA A 32 -4.16 1.96 4.10
C ALA A 32 -4.32 2.24 2.60
N ASN A 33 -3.22 2.38 1.86
CA ASN A 33 -3.25 2.67 0.43
C ASN A 33 -3.75 1.51 -0.43
N SER A 34 -4.24 1.87 -1.62
CA SER A 34 -4.68 0.92 -2.65
C SER A 34 -4.08 1.25 -4.01
N ASP A 35 -3.89 0.21 -4.81
CA ASP A 35 -3.51 0.34 -6.21
C ASP A 35 -4.73 0.54 -7.11
N LEU A 36 -4.51 1.07 -8.31
CA LEU A 36 -5.49 0.99 -9.38
C LEU A 36 -5.41 -0.43 -9.97
N ASN A 37 -6.34 -1.29 -9.58
CA ASN A 37 -6.39 -2.69 -9.99
C ASN A 37 -7.84 -3.17 -10.15
N GLY A 38 -8.07 -4.32 -10.81
CA GLY A 38 -9.38 -4.86 -11.12
C GLY A 38 -9.41 -5.55 -12.48
N THR A 39 -10.50 -5.39 -13.24
CA THR A 39 -10.52 -5.81 -14.65
C THR A 39 -9.66 -4.88 -15.51
N ALA A 40 -9.19 -5.38 -16.65
CA ALA A 40 -8.44 -4.55 -17.59
C ALA A 40 -9.28 -3.34 -18.10
N ARG A 41 -10.62 -3.51 -18.22
CA ARG A 41 -11.52 -2.39 -18.53
C ARG A 41 -11.51 -1.33 -17.42
N PHE A 42 -11.62 -1.73 -16.18
CA PHE A 42 -11.59 -0.83 -15.01
C PHE A 42 -10.27 -0.06 -14.95
N VAL A 43 -9.15 -0.76 -15.07
CA VAL A 43 -7.82 -0.15 -15.07
C VAL A 43 -7.63 0.80 -16.24
N ALA A 44 -8.00 0.38 -17.47
CA ALA A 44 -7.88 1.20 -18.67
C ALA A 44 -8.67 2.52 -18.62
N MET A 45 -9.78 2.53 -17.86
CA MET A 45 -10.59 3.73 -17.59
C MET A 45 -10.06 4.56 -16.39
N GLY A 46 -8.82 4.31 -15.92
CA GLY A 46 -8.26 5.01 -14.75
C GLY A 46 -9.02 4.74 -13.45
N GLY A 47 -9.90 3.73 -13.41
CA GLY A 47 -10.80 3.45 -12.29
C GLY A 47 -12.07 4.31 -12.25
N ALA A 48 -12.35 5.14 -13.25
CA ALA A 48 -13.46 6.10 -13.28
C ALA A 48 -14.79 5.45 -13.72
N LEU A 49 -15.17 4.34 -13.12
CA LEU A 49 -16.40 3.60 -13.42
C LEU A 49 -17.47 3.73 -12.32
N GLY A 50 -17.26 4.52 -11.29
CA GLY A 50 -18.15 4.63 -10.13
C GLY A 50 -19.60 5.00 -10.47
N ALA A 51 -19.85 5.93 -11.44
CA ALA A 51 -21.18 6.26 -11.95
C ALA A 51 -21.52 5.57 -13.28
N LEU A 52 -20.51 5.11 -14.04
CA LEU A 52 -20.73 4.36 -15.28
C LEU A 52 -21.18 2.93 -15.03
N GLY A 53 -20.62 2.28 -14.00
CA GLY A 53 -20.93 0.90 -13.63
C GLY A 53 -20.64 -0.13 -14.72
N GLY A 54 -21.31 -1.29 -14.63
CA GLY A 54 -21.24 -2.35 -15.64
C GLY A 54 -19.86 -3.02 -15.74
N ASP A 55 -19.17 -3.14 -14.61
CA ASP A 55 -17.90 -3.85 -14.40
C ASP A 55 -17.89 -4.50 -13.02
N VAL A 56 -17.42 -5.75 -12.92
CA VAL A 56 -17.41 -6.47 -11.64
C VAL A 56 -16.48 -5.83 -10.60
N SER A 57 -15.44 -5.10 -11.03
CA SER A 57 -14.52 -4.42 -10.13
C SER A 57 -15.17 -3.26 -9.34
N VAL A 58 -16.33 -2.75 -9.79
CA VAL A 58 -17.02 -1.66 -9.05
C VAL A 58 -17.61 -2.12 -7.72
N MET A 59 -17.71 -3.44 -7.46
CA MET A 59 -18.09 -3.97 -6.15
C MET A 59 -17.16 -3.44 -5.04
N SER A 60 -15.90 -3.19 -5.35
CA SER A 60 -14.88 -2.68 -4.43
C SER A 60 -14.79 -1.16 -4.34
N THR A 61 -15.48 -0.41 -5.24
CA THR A 61 -15.43 1.06 -5.29
C THR A 61 -16.80 1.70 -5.10
N ASN A 62 -17.73 1.51 -6.05
CA ASN A 62 -19.13 1.91 -5.90
C ASN A 62 -20.04 0.71 -6.14
N PRO A 63 -20.50 0.02 -5.09
CA PRO A 63 -21.29 -1.20 -5.21
C PRO A 63 -22.62 -1.02 -5.96
N ALA A 64 -23.16 0.19 -6.05
CA ALA A 64 -24.35 0.47 -6.85
C ALA A 64 -24.13 0.32 -8.36
N GLY A 65 -22.87 0.38 -8.82
CA GLY A 65 -22.51 0.21 -10.23
C GLY A 65 -22.82 -1.19 -10.79
N THR A 66 -22.91 -2.20 -9.91
CA THR A 66 -23.39 -3.55 -10.30
C THR A 66 -24.87 -3.60 -10.57
N GLY A 67 -25.66 -2.66 -9.99
CA GLY A 67 -27.08 -2.52 -10.28
C GLY A 67 -27.41 -2.17 -11.75
N MET A 68 -26.42 -1.81 -12.55
CA MET A 68 -26.57 -1.53 -13.98
C MET A 68 -26.52 -2.77 -14.87
N TYR A 69 -26.20 -3.92 -14.31
CA TYR A 69 -26.23 -5.18 -15.05
C TYR A 69 -27.66 -5.64 -15.32
N ARG A 70 -27.88 -6.13 -16.54
CA ARG A 70 -29.14 -6.75 -17.00
C ARG A 70 -28.93 -8.19 -17.49
N SER A 71 -27.73 -8.71 -17.29
CA SER A 71 -27.34 -10.10 -17.57
C SER A 71 -26.22 -10.45 -16.62
N SER A 72 -26.09 -11.72 -16.32
CA SER A 72 -25.00 -12.25 -15.50
C SER A 72 -23.65 -12.07 -16.17
N ASP A 73 -22.57 -11.95 -15.38
CA ASP A 73 -21.21 -11.72 -15.89
C ASP A 73 -20.20 -12.49 -15.03
N ALA A 74 -19.18 -13.03 -15.66
CA ALA A 74 -18.04 -13.65 -14.99
C ALA A 74 -16.74 -13.20 -15.65
N ALA A 75 -15.75 -12.80 -14.87
CA ALA A 75 -14.47 -12.31 -15.38
C ALA A 75 -13.29 -12.75 -14.52
N ILE A 76 -12.15 -12.94 -15.18
CA ILE A 76 -10.86 -13.23 -14.53
C ILE A 76 -9.76 -12.39 -15.19
N SER A 77 -8.85 -11.85 -14.37
CA SER A 77 -7.80 -10.94 -14.83
C SER A 77 -6.44 -11.35 -14.31
N PHE A 78 -5.46 -11.30 -15.19
CA PHE A 78 -4.05 -11.56 -14.89
C PHE A 78 -3.21 -10.36 -15.31
N SER A 79 -2.12 -10.12 -14.58
CA SER A 79 -1.15 -9.10 -15.00
C SER A 79 0.30 -9.49 -14.82
N GLY A 80 1.17 -8.76 -15.55
CA GLY A 80 2.60 -8.64 -15.29
C GLY A 80 2.90 -7.25 -14.75
N LEU A 81 3.49 -7.17 -13.56
CA LEU A 81 3.96 -5.95 -12.93
C LEU A 81 5.48 -5.84 -13.07
N PHE A 82 5.96 -4.65 -13.44
CA PHE A 82 7.37 -4.34 -13.70
C PHE A 82 7.78 -3.08 -12.92
N THR A 83 8.75 -3.22 -11.99
CA THR A 83 9.23 -2.15 -11.10
C THR A 83 10.67 -1.70 -11.43
N GLY A 84 11.23 -2.14 -12.56
CA GLY A 84 12.61 -1.84 -12.94
C GLY A 84 13.60 -2.92 -12.52
N LYS A 85 14.77 -2.52 -11.99
CA LYS A 85 15.79 -3.48 -11.55
C LYS A 85 15.38 -4.17 -10.27
N GLY A 86 15.76 -5.44 -10.11
CA GLY A 86 15.61 -6.17 -8.86
C GLY A 86 16.51 -5.63 -7.74
N ALA A 87 16.20 -5.95 -6.50
CA ALA A 87 16.96 -5.64 -5.30
C ALA A 87 16.93 -6.81 -4.33
N MET A 88 17.88 -6.92 -3.40
CA MET A 88 17.95 -7.97 -2.37
C MET A 88 17.80 -9.41 -2.93
N GLY A 89 18.23 -9.64 -4.18
CA GLY A 89 18.09 -10.94 -4.86
C GLY A 89 16.72 -11.22 -5.47
N HIS A 90 15.75 -10.31 -5.33
CA HIS A 90 14.42 -10.41 -5.92
C HIS A 90 14.36 -9.73 -7.29
N ASP A 91 13.56 -10.30 -8.19
CA ASP A 91 13.33 -9.74 -9.52
C ASP A 91 12.43 -8.50 -9.49
N GLY A 92 12.63 -7.59 -10.44
CA GLY A 92 11.78 -6.41 -10.65
C GLY A 92 10.52 -6.68 -11.48
N ALA A 93 10.17 -7.96 -11.73
CA ALA A 93 8.99 -8.34 -12.52
C ALA A 93 8.27 -9.51 -11.87
N ARG A 94 6.93 -9.45 -11.87
CA ARG A 94 6.08 -10.52 -11.31
C ARG A 94 4.78 -10.66 -12.06
N MET A 95 4.40 -11.91 -12.38
CA MET A 95 3.06 -12.25 -12.86
C MET A 95 2.11 -12.50 -11.69
N SER A 96 0.85 -12.08 -11.82
CA SER A 96 -0.15 -12.30 -10.77
C SER A 96 -1.56 -12.49 -11.31
N LEU A 97 -2.39 -13.20 -10.53
CA LEU A 97 -3.84 -13.13 -10.60
C LEU A 97 -4.28 -11.85 -9.87
N ASP A 98 -4.97 -10.96 -10.55
CA ASP A 98 -5.32 -9.66 -9.99
C ASP A 98 -6.79 -9.52 -9.62
N GLN A 99 -7.67 -10.21 -10.35
CA GLN A 99 -9.10 -10.14 -10.12
C GLN A 99 -9.79 -11.41 -10.61
N GLY A 100 -10.87 -11.82 -9.93
CA GLY A 100 -11.79 -12.85 -10.37
C GLY A 100 -13.16 -12.59 -9.77
N GLY A 101 -14.18 -12.42 -10.59
CA GLY A 101 -15.51 -12.06 -10.12
C GLY A 101 -16.64 -12.69 -10.91
N VAL A 102 -17.77 -12.86 -10.24
CA VAL A 102 -19.02 -13.32 -10.80
C VAL A 102 -20.15 -12.43 -10.31
N LEU A 103 -21.08 -12.14 -11.21
CA LEU A 103 -22.31 -11.43 -10.90
C LEU A 103 -23.48 -12.19 -11.50
N ILE A 104 -24.51 -12.43 -10.71
CA ILE A 104 -25.76 -13.04 -11.11
C ILE A 104 -26.84 -11.99 -11.08
N THR A 105 -27.56 -11.83 -12.19
CA THR A 105 -28.64 -10.87 -12.38
C THR A 105 -29.99 -11.56 -12.36
N PHE A 106 -30.88 -11.07 -11.54
CA PHE A 106 -32.27 -11.50 -11.47
C PHE A 106 -33.17 -10.40 -12.03
N ASP A 107 -33.86 -10.70 -13.13
CA ASP A 107 -34.90 -9.85 -13.69
C ASP A 107 -36.18 -10.03 -12.86
N MET A 108 -36.79 -8.93 -12.45
CA MET A 108 -38.01 -8.95 -11.63
C MET A 108 -39.29 -9.01 -12.47
N ASP A 109 -39.15 -9.18 -13.80
CA ASP A 109 -40.27 -9.25 -14.75
C ASP A 109 -41.30 -8.11 -14.54
N ASN A 110 -40.82 -6.89 -14.31
CA ASN A 110 -41.69 -5.73 -14.04
C ASN A 110 -41.97 -4.92 -15.32
N PRO A 111 -43.06 -5.22 -16.04
CA PRO A 111 -43.34 -4.60 -17.35
C PRO A 111 -43.74 -3.12 -17.24
N SER A 112 -44.06 -2.62 -16.04
CA SER A 112 -44.44 -1.22 -15.86
C SER A 112 -43.27 -0.25 -16.04
N GLY A 113 -42.04 -0.74 -15.97
CA GLY A 113 -40.83 0.10 -15.96
C GLY A 113 -40.64 0.88 -14.65
N ASN A 114 -41.63 0.88 -13.75
CA ASN A 114 -41.57 1.58 -12.46
C ASN A 114 -41.31 0.60 -11.31
N GLY A 115 -40.48 0.98 -10.37
CA GLY A 115 -40.10 0.16 -9.21
C GLY A 115 -38.91 -0.76 -9.49
N LEU A 116 -38.84 -1.86 -8.74
CA LEU A 116 -37.70 -2.78 -8.81
C LEU A 116 -37.67 -3.51 -10.15
N GLN A 117 -36.54 -3.36 -10.90
CA GLN A 117 -36.34 -3.96 -12.22
C GLN A 117 -35.40 -5.17 -12.12
N PHE A 118 -34.23 -4.97 -11.47
CA PHE A 118 -33.22 -6.00 -11.33
C PHE A 118 -32.69 -6.05 -9.91
N VAL A 119 -32.34 -7.26 -9.48
CA VAL A 119 -31.56 -7.55 -8.27
C VAL A 119 -30.30 -8.25 -8.73
N ASN A 120 -29.14 -7.75 -8.30
CA ASN A 120 -27.88 -8.33 -8.66
C ASN A 120 -27.14 -8.78 -7.40
N PHE A 121 -26.63 -9.99 -7.44
CA PHE A 121 -25.79 -10.57 -6.40
C PHE A 121 -24.42 -10.93 -7.01
N GLY A 122 -23.33 -10.50 -6.38
CA GLY A 122 -21.99 -10.72 -6.89
C GLY A 122 -20.98 -11.08 -5.82
N ALA A 123 -19.92 -11.72 -6.28
CA ALA A 123 -18.71 -11.94 -5.51
C ALA A 123 -17.48 -11.60 -6.38
N ASN A 124 -16.52 -10.91 -5.80
CA ASN A 124 -15.32 -10.45 -6.50
C ASN A 124 -14.10 -10.61 -5.60
N TYR A 125 -13.09 -11.31 -6.07
CA TYR A 125 -11.73 -11.29 -5.54
C TYR A 125 -10.92 -10.24 -6.29
N GLN A 126 -10.16 -9.43 -5.59
CA GLN A 126 -9.30 -8.41 -6.18
C GLN A 126 -8.05 -8.20 -5.33
N LYS A 127 -6.90 -8.05 -5.99
CA LYS A 127 -5.69 -7.60 -5.33
C LYS A 127 -5.78 -6.09 -5.09
N LYS A 128 -6.05 -5.68 -3.84
CA LYS A 128 -6.16 -4.26 -3.44
C LYS A 128 -4.84 -3.54 -3.59
N ARG A 129 -3.72 -4.19 -3.22
CA ARG A 129 -2.37 -3.67 -3.35
C ARG A 129 -1.38 -4.77 -3.66
N ASN A 130 -0.45 -4.51 -4.56
CA ASN A 130 0.71 -5.34 -4.81
C ASN A 130 1.93 -4.65 -4.20
N TYR A 131 2.59 -5.33 -3.26
CA TYR A 131 3.73 -4.76 -2.53
C TYR A 131 5.07 -4.90 -3.27
N LEU A 132 5.09 -5.44 -4.49
CA LEU A 132 6.33 -5.55 -5.25
C LEU A 132 6.93 -4.16 -5.50
N PHE A 133 8.04 -3.89 -4.84
CA PHE A 133 8.83 -2.67 -5.01
C PHE A 133 10.29 -2.96 -4.68
N ASN A 134 11.21 -2.44 -5.51
CA ASN A 134 12.64 -2.57 -5.33
C ASN A 134 13.29 -1.19 -5.36
N GLN A 135 14.20 -0.93 -4.44
CA GLN A 135 14.92 0.32 -4.32
C GLN A 135 16.43 0.06 -4.18
N ARG A 136 17.23 0.90 -4.84
CA ARG A 136 18.67 1.01 -4.64
C ARG A 136 19.02 2.48 -4.62
N THR A 137 19.69 2.92 -3.56
CA THR A 137 19.93 4.34 -3.33
C THR A 137 21.35 4.56 -2.81
N ASP A 138 22.16 5.32 -3.55
CA ASP A 138 23.43 5.84 -3.06
C ASP A 138 23.16 7.14 -2.29
N ILE A 139 23.64 7.22 -1.05
CA ILE A 139 23.46 8.35 -0.13
C ILE A 139 24.80 9.08 -0.03
N ASN A 140 24.93 10.22 -0.71
CA ASN A 140 26.16 10.98 -0.81
C ASN A 140 26.09 12.33 -0.09
N ASN A 141 25.09 12.56 0.75
CA ASN A 141 24.79 13.81 1.43
C ASN A 141 25.05 13.77 2.94
N LEU A 142 25.78 12.78 3.44
CA LEU A 142 26.15 12.67 4.86
C LEU A 142 27.29 13.62 5.23
N GLY A 143 28.21 13.86 4.29
CA GLY A 143 29.22 14.94 4.36
C GLY A 143 30.21 14.83 5.51
N GLY A 144 30.42 13.64 6.08
CA GLY A 144 31.27 13.46 7.26
C GLY A 144 30.71 14.09 8.55
N ILE A 145 29.39 14.34 8.59
CA ILE A 145 28.73 15.01 9.72
C ILE A 145 27.61 14.15 10.29
N PHE A 146 26.89 13.43 9.42
CA PHE A 146 25.73 12.61 9.78
C PHE A 146 26.07 11.13 9.76
N SER A 147 25.39 10.36 10.59
CA SER A 147 25.49 8.90 10.62
C SER A 147 24.34 8.30 11.41
N GLN A 148 23.90 7.11 11.03
CA GLN A 148 22.97 6.32 11.84
C GLN A 148 23.59 5.93 13.19
N THR A 149 24.89 5.82 13.28
CA THR A 149 25.58 5.47 14.54
C THR A 149 25.39 6.54 15.62
N TYR A 150 25.23 7.83 15.27
CA TYR A 150 24.86 8.87 16.24
C TYR A 150 23.50 8.61 16.86
N GLN A 151 22.51 8.25 16.04
CA GLN A 151 21.17 7.90 16.50
C GLN A 151 21.20 6.68 17.44
N ILE A 152 21.99 5.67 17.11
CA ILE A 152 22.21 4.49 17.93
C ILE A 152 22.87 4.89 19.27
N ALA A 153 23.88 5.75 19.24
CA ALA A 153 24.55 6.25 20.42
C ALA A 153 23.58 7.01 21.35
N ASP A 154 22.73 7.87 20.79
CA ASP A 154 21.72 8.60 21.56
C ASP A 154 20.71 7.67 22.22
N LEU A 155 20.26 6.62 21.51
CA LEU A 155 19.40 5.58 22.11
C LEU A 155 20.09 4.81 23.23
N CYS A 156 21.37 4.44 23.06
CA CYS A 156 22.15 3.76 24.09
C CYS A 156 22.33 4.64 25.34
N ASN A 157 22.64 5.93 25.14
CA ASN A 157 22.80 6.89 26.24
C ASN A 157 21.49 7.09 26.99
N TYR A 158 20.35 7.20 26.27
CA TYR A 158 19.03 7.27 26.90
C TYR A 158 18.71 5.99 27.69
N SER A 159 18.97 4.82 27.12
CA SER A 159 18.73 3.53 27.76
C SER A 159 19.54 3.38 29.05
N ASN A 160 20.82 3.78 29.04
CA ASN A 160 21.66 3.81 30.25
C ASN A 160 21.10 4.74 31.31
N ALA A 161 20.72 5.97 30.92
CA ALA A 161 20.23 6.98 31.87
C ALA A 161 18.91 6.56 32.54
N ASN A 162 18.06 5.79 31.83
CA ASN A 162 16.72 5.41 32.28
C ASN A 162 16.62 3.92 32.70
N ASN A 163 17.72 3.18 32.66
CA ASN A 163 17.78 1.74 32.93
C ASN A 163 16.77 0.95 32.06
N TYR A 164 16.61 1.38 30.82
CA TYR A 164 15.71 0.78 29.81
C TYR A 164 16.51 0.44 28.55
N TRP A 165 16.53 -0.83 28.18
CA TRP A 165 17.24 -1.31 27.01
C TRP A 165 16.24 -1.83 25.97
N GLY A 166 16.03 -1.06 24.92
CA GLY A 166 15.32 -1.51 23.74
C GLY A 166 16.21 -2.32 22.79
N THR A 167 15.62 -2.97 21.83
CA THR A 167 16.30 -3.95 20.97
C THR A 167 17.51 -3.40 20.22
N ILE A 168 17.46 -2.16 19.74
CA ILE A 168 18.62 -1.52 19.09
C ILE A 168 19.73 -1.21 20.08
N ALA A 169 19.36 -0.69 21.23
CA ALA A 169 20.32 -0.42 22.28
C ALA A 169 21.03 -1.70 22.72
N ASP A 170 20.29 -2.81 22.84
CA ASP A 170 20.87 -4.14 23.12
C ASP A 170 21.85 -4.58 22.04
N MET A 171 21.53 -4.36 20.76
CA MET A 171 22.43 -4.72 19.66
C MET A 171 23.71 -3.88 19.64
N SER A 172 23.56 -2.58 19.80
CA SER A 172 24.67 -1.62 19.63
C SER A 172 25.49 -1.44 20.89
N ALA A 173 24.86 -1.56 22.05
CA ALA A 173 25.51 -1.45 23.35
C ALA A 173 25.86 -2.82 23.98
N SER A 174 25.59 -3.93 23.26
CA SER A 174 26.21 -5.18 23.67
C SER A 174 27.72 -4.96 23.70
N LYS A 175 28.42 -5.62 24.64
CA LYS A 175 29.88 -5.58 24.65
C LYS A 175 30.47 -5.80 23.28
N ASP A 176 29.81 -6.64 22.47
CA ASP A 176 30.25 -7.00 21.13
C ASP A 176 30.10 -5.82 20.13
N GLY A 177 29.02 -5.02 20.22
CA GLY A 177 28.82 -3.81 19.38
C GLY A 177 29.79 -2.69 19.71
N VAL A 178 30.02 -2.41 20.99
CA VAL A 178 31.00 -1.42 21.45
C VAL A 178 32.43 -1.89 21.17
N HIS A 179 32.75 -3.14 21.47
CA HIS A 179 34.07 -3.73 21.16
C HIS A 179 34.32 -3.88 19.66
N ALA A 180 33.27 -3.96 18.84
CA ALA A 180 33.41 -3.96 17.38
C ALA A 180 33.75 -2.58 16.81
N GLY A 181 33.74 -1.52 17.60
CA GLY A 181 34.06 -0.16 17.17
C GLY A 181 32.94 0.55 16.41
N ILE A 182 31.69 0.10 16.56
CA ILE A 182 30.51 0.77 15.98
C ILE A 182 30.23 2.06 16.74
N LEU A 183 30.37 2.01 18.07
CA LEU A 183 30.23 3.16 18.98
C LEU A 183 31.51 3.32 19.79
N ASP A 184 31.93 4.56 20.00
CA ASP A 184 33.00 4.89 20.93
C ASP A 184 32.48 5.01 22.36
N GLU A 185 33.16 4.40 23.33
CA GLU A 185 32.87 4.63 24.75
C GLU A 185 33.38 6.01 25.18
N THR A 186 32.52 6.83 25.79
CA THR A 186 32.89 8.15 26.33
C THR A 186 32.64 8.21 27.84
N GLY A 187 33.72 8.17 28.63
CA GLY A 187 33.67 8.29 30.08
C GLY A 187 32.96 7.12 30.78
N ASP A 188 32.34 7.40 31.93
CA ASP A 188 31.63 6.40 32.71
C ASP A 188 30.23 6.15 32.12
N TYR A 189 30.11 5.21 31.15
CA TYR A 189 28.85 4.74 30.56
C TYR A 189 28.23 5.59 29.44
N GLY A 190 28.99 6.46 28.77
CA GLY A 190 28.54 7.18 27.60
C GLY A 190 28.94 6.49 26.30
N TYR A 191 28.19 6.74 25.22
CA TYR A 191 28.46 6.27 23.87
C TYR A 191 28.48 7.45 22.88
N ALA A 192 29.36 7.41 21.90
CA ALA A 192 29.41 8.35 20.78
C ALA A 192 29.37 7.59 19.46
N GLY A 193 28.65 8.11 18.48
CA GLY A 193 28.65 7.60 17.11
C GLY A 193 29.86 8.10 16.33
N VAL A 194 30.09 7.48 15.17
CA VAL A 194 31.13 7.86 14.21
C VAL A 194 30.47 8.49 12.99
N ALA A 195 30.93 9.65 12.56
CA ALA A 195 30.40 10.32 11.36
C ALA A 195 30.61 9.46 10.10
N ALA A 196 29.70 9.50 9.15
CA ALA A 196 29.80 8.77 7.90
C ALA A 196 30.02 9.70 6.69
N ASP A 197 30.86 9.26 5.75
CA ASP A 197 31.10 9.96 4.48
C ASP A 197 29.99 9.71 3.47
N LYS A 198 29.56 8.47 3.36
CA LYS A 198 28.52 8.03 2.43
C LYS A 198 27.83 6.77 2.96
N ALA A 199 26.64 6.52 2.43
CA ALA A 199 25.91 5.28 2.70
C ALA A 199 25.28 4.72 1.43
N TYR A 200 24.86 3.47 1.51
CA TYR A 200 24.12 2.75 0.48
C TYR A 200 22.92 2.05 1.10
N PHE A 201 21.78 2.13 0.42
CA PHE A 201 20.57 1.46 0.82
C PHE A 201 19.98 0.60 -0.30
N GLU A 202 19.63 -0.62 0.02
CA GLU A 202 18.93 -1.54 -0.88
C GLU A 202 17.71 -2.14 -0.15
N LYS A 203 16.55 -2.19 -0.85
CA LYS A 203 15.32 -2.72 -0.31
C LYS A 203 14.53 -3.47 -1.37
N SER A 204 13.91 -4.58 -0.96
CA SER A 204 12.86 -5.25 -1.71
C SER A 204 11.63 -5.46 -0.82
N THR A 205 10.45 -5.14 -1.35
CA THR A 205 9.18 -5.50 -0.72
C THR A 205 8.37 -6.40 -1.66
N PHE A 206 7.61 -7.33 -1.09
CA PHE A 206 6.78 -8.27 -1.85
C PHE A 206 5.59 -8.76 -1.02
N GLY A 207 4.66 -9.47 -1.69
CA GLY A 207 3.38 -9.87 -1.10
C GLY A 207 2.23 -9.06 -1.65
N ALA A 208 1.09 -9.10 -1.01
CA ALA A 208 -0.12 -8.39 -1.44
C ALA A 208 -1.09 -8.12 -0.28
N ASN A 209 -1.93 -7.10 -0.43
CA ASN A 209 -3.20 -6.98 0.26
C ASN A 209 -4.29 -7.42 -0.72
N THR A 210 -4.98 -8.51 -0.42
CA THR A 210 -6.07 -9.04 -1.22
C THR A 210 -7.41 -8.73 -0.58
N GLN A 211 -8.45 -8.66 -1.41
CA GLN A 211 -9.79 -8.30 -1.01
C GLN A 211 -10.79 -9.24 -1.69
N ALA A 212 -11.73 -9.77 -0.92
CA ALA A 212 -12.90 -10.47 -1.44
C ALA A 212 -14.17 -9.73 -1.02
N ASP A 213 -14.97 -9.32 -2.00
CA ASP A 213 -16.23 -8.62 -1.78
C ASP A 213 -17.42 -9.52 -2.08
N VAL A 214 -18.44 -9.43 -1.24
CA VAL A 214 -19.80 -9.92 -1.53
C VAL A 214 -20.70 -8.70 -1.68
N ASN A 215 -21.42 -8.65 -2.79
CA ASN A 215 -22.20 -7.48 -3.19
C ASN A 215 -23.67 -7.84 -3.41
N LEU A 216 -24.55 -6.94 -3.00
CA LEU A 216 -25.97 -6.93 -3.33
C LEU A 216 -26.32 -5.55 -3.88
N SER A 217 -27.01 -5.51 -5.03
CA SER A 217 -27.46 -4.25 -5.62
C SER A 217 -28.81 -4.34 -6.27
N PHE A 218 -29.43 -3.17 -6.39
CA PHE A 218 -30.81 -3.01 -6.86
C PHE A 218 -30.87 -1.96 -7.95
N ASN A 219 -31.65 -2.25 -8.99
CA ASN A 219 -32.04 -1.30 -10.03
C ASN A 219 -33.52 -0.95 -9.84
N VAL A 220 -33.78 0.33 -9.59
CA VAL A 220 -35.15 0.83 -9.41
C VAL A 220 -35.47 1.81 -10.54
N SER A 221 -36.43 1.45 -11.38
CA SER A 221 -36.95 2.25 -12.51
C SER A 221 -35.88 2.67 -13.51
N ASP A 222 -34.74 1.95 -13.62
CA ASP A 222 -33.57 2.34 -14.42
C ASP A 222 -33.02 3.77 -14.14
N GLN A 223 -33.46 4.37 -13.04
CA GLN A 223 -33.09 5.71 -12.61
C GLN A 223 -32.27 5.70 -11.32
N PHE A 224 -32.59 4.81 -10.37
CA PHE A 224 -31.94 4.74 -9.08
C PHE A 224 -31.30 3.38 -8.88
N PHE A 225 -30.03 3.40 -8.51
CA PHE A 225 -29.27 2.19 -8.24
C PHE A 225 -28.69 2.26 -6.84
N PHE A 226 -28.89 1.23 -6.06
CA PHE A 226 -28.39 1.08 -4.70
C PHE A 226 -27.50 -0.15 -4.64
N GLY A 227 -26.47 -0.10 -3.83
CA GLY A 227 -25.59 -1.25 -3.64
C GLY A 227 -24.91 -1.23 -2.29
N ALA A 228 -24.67 -2.42 -1.78
CA ALA A 228 -23.88 -2.65 -0.59
C ALA A 228 -22.90 -3.80 -0.84
N SER A 229 -21.70 -3.66 -0.34
CA SER A 229 -20.67 -4.71 -0.35
C SER A 229 -20.09 -4.86 1.04
N VAL A 230 -19.80 -6.11 1.42
CA VAL A 230 -18.94 -6.45 2.55
C VAL A 230 -17.64 -6.98 1.98
N GLY A 231 -16.54 -6.37 2.36
CA GLY A 231 -15.19 -6.75 1.97
C GLY A 231 -14.46 -7.46 3.10
N VAL A 232 -13.79 -8.56 2.80
CA VAL A 232 -12.81 -9.21 3.67
C VAL A 232 -11.43 -9.08 3.04
N TYR A 233 -10.44 -8.87 3.87
CA TYR A 233 -9.07 -8.54 3.45
C TYR A 233 -8.09 -9.54 4.05
N ASP A 234 -7.02 -9.79 3.30
CA ASP A 234 -5.86 -10.55 3.74
C ASP A 234 -4.59 -9.82 3.32
N ILE A 235 -3.72 -9.53 4.29
CA ILE A 235 -2.43 -8.86 4.10
C ILE A 235 -1.33 -9.90 4.31
N ASP A 236 -0.46 -10.01 3.32
CA ASP A 236 0.87 -10.63 3.40
C ASP A 236 1.87 -9.61 2.86
N TYR A 237 2.65 -9.00 3.76
CA TYR A 237 3.65 -8.00 3.43
C TYR A 237 5.02 -8.46 3.93
N ASN A 238 6.00 -8.42 3.06
CA ASN A 238 7.38 -8.77 3.38
C ASN A 238 8.30 -7.65 2.90
N ARG A 239 9.30 -7.31 3.72
CA ARG A 239 10.35 -6.35 3.40
C ARG A 239 11.71 -6.92 3.80
N GLU A 240 12.65 -6.83 2.90
CA GLU A 240 14.07 -7.10 3.16
C GLU A 240 14.86 -5.85 2.80
N SER A 241 15.77 -5.42 3.65
CA SER A 241 16.61 -4.25 3.43
C SER A 241 18.05 -4.49 3.87
N PHE A 242 18.94 -3.76 3.22
CA PHE A 242 20.36 -3.70 3.51
C PHE A 242 20.77 -2.23 3.53
N TYR A 243 21.43 -1.84 4.60
CA TYR A 243 21.98 -0.50 4.79
C TYR A 243 23.47 -0.62 5.08
N GLN A 244 24.28 0.22 4.46
CA GLN A 244 25.73 0.26 4.66
C GLN A 244 26.18 1.70 4.84
N GLU A 245 26.97 1.98 5.86
CA GLU A 245 27.70 3.25 6.04
C GLU A 245 29.20 3.05 5.96
N GLN A 246 29.89 4.01 5.36
CA GLN A 246 31.32 4.14 5.44
C GLN A 246 31.67 5.29 6.39
N GLY A 247 32.20 4.93 7.57
CA GLY A 247 32.64 5.88 8.56
C GLY A 247 33.85 6.69 8.16
N THR A 248 34.00 7.89 8.72
CA THR A 248 35.17 8.77 8.52
C THR A 248 36.45 8.17 9.12
N ASP A 249 36.34 7.20 10.00
CA ASP A 249 37.39 6.38 10.60
C ASP A 249 37.88 5.25 9.66
N GLY A 250 37.18 5.05 8.52
CA GLY A 250 37.49 4.02 7.52
C GLY A 250 36.77 2.69 7.78
N ASN A 251 36.02 2.55 8.87
CA ASN A 251 35.23 1.36 9.13
C ASN A 251 33.96 1.35 8.24
N VAL A 252 33.50 0.15 7.90
CA VAL A 252 32.26 -0.09 7.18
C VAL A 252 31.30 -0.82 8.10
N TYR A 253 30.18 -0.21 8.34
CA TYR A 253 29.10 -0.71 9.15
C TYR A 253 27.95 -1.17 8.23
N ASP A 254 27.50 -2.42 8.38
CA ASP A 254 26.42 -3.02 7.59
C ASP A 254 25.27 -3.45 8.50
N PHE A 255 24.07 -3.15 8.05
CA PHE A 255 22.84 -3.47 8.75
C PHE A 255 21.83 -4.12 7.81
N THR A 256 21.43 -5.35 8.10
CA THR A 256 20.38 -6.06 7.37
C THR A 256 19.13 -6.14 8.21
N ASN A 257 17.99 -5.96 7.58
CA ASN A 257 16.70 -6.00 8.26
C ASN A 257 15.70 -6.81 7.43
N TRP A 258 14.91 -7.63 8.09
CA TRP A 258 13.74 -8.25 7.51
C TRP A 258 12.50 -7.94 8.37
N TYR A 259 11.39 -7.76 7.70
CA TYR A 259 10.13 -7.41 8.34
C TYR A 259 8.99 -8.10 7.60
N LYS A 260 8.06 -8.69 8.34
CA LYS A 260 6.89 -9.36 7.82
C LYS A 260 5.66 -8.89 8.57
N THR A 261 4.58 -8.59 7.84
CA THR A 261 3.26 -8.31 8.41
C THR A 261 2.24 -9.23 7.76
N GLU A 262 1.49 -9.95 8.58
CA GLU A 262 0.30 -10.71 8.19
C GLU A 262 -0.93 -10.11 8.86
N GLY A 263 -2.10 -10.19 8.22
CA GLY A 263 -3.31 -9.70 8.85
C GLY A 263 -4.57 -9.92 8.06
N ASP A 264 -5.66 -10.01 8.78
CA ASP A 264 -7.01 -10.10 8.26
C ASP A 264 -7.85 -8.87 8.64
N GLY A 265 -8.82 -8.52 7.80
CA GLY A 265 -9.66 -7.36 8.05
C GLY A 265 -10.98 -7.40 7.33
N PHE A 266 -11.86 -6.47 7.66
CA PHE A 266 -13.14 -6.32 6.97
C PHE A 266 -13.57 -4.86 6.90
N ASP A 267 -14.42 -4.55 5.92
CA ASP A 267 -15.11 -3.27 5.77
C ASP A 267 -16.53 -3.44 5.18
N VAL A 268 -17.27 -2.34 5.16
CA VAL A 268 -18.59 -2.23 4.51
C VAL A 268 -18.55 -1.03 3.56
N LYS A 269 -19.10 -1.23 2.36
CA LYS A 269 -19.22 -0.19 1.33
C LYS A 269 -20.68 -0.01 0.95
N LEU A 270 -21.09 1.24 0.86
CA LEU A 270 -22.43 1.62 0.41
C LEU A 270 -22.31 2.50 -0.83
N GLY A 271 -23.16 2.26 -1.80
CA GLY A 271 -23.18 3.01 -3.05
C GLY A 271 -24.58 3.43 -3.45
N PHE A 272 -24.64 4.57 -4.10
CA PHE A 272 -25.84 5.09 -4.73
C PHE A 272 -25.47 5.71 -6.09
N ILE A 273 -26.31 5.44 -7.10
CA ILE A 273 -26.22 6.11 -8.42
C ILE A 273 -27.62 6.54 -8.82
N CYS A 274 -27.72 7.72 -9.41
CA CYS A 274 -28.97 8.19 -10.00
C CYS A 274 -28.78 8.72 -11.40
N ARG A 275 -29.84 8.60 -12.21
CA ARG A 275 -30.03 9.27 -13.50
C ARG A 275 -31.09 10.36 -13.27
N PRO A 276 -30.70 11.61 -12.97
CA PRO A 276 -31.63 12.65 -12.54
C PRO A 276 -32.60 13.08 -13.66
N ILE A 277 -32.25 12.82 -14.91
CA ILE A 277 -33.05 13.15 -16.10
C ILE A 277 -33.28 11.85 -16.86
N GLU A 278 -34.52 11.44 -16.97
CA GLU A 278 -34.92 10.14 -17.55
C GLU A 278 -34.43 9.97 -18.99
N GLU A 279 -34.53 11.03 -19.80
CA GLU A 279 -34.11 11.05 -21.23
C GLU A 279 -32.58 11.20 -21.38
N SER A 280 -31.84 11.55 -20.34
CA SER A 280 -30.39 11.75 -20.39
C SER A 280 -29.63 10.54 -19.85
N PRO A 281 -28.59 10.10 -20.53
CA PRO A 281 -27.70 9.05 -20.03
C PRO A 281 -26.74 9.57 -18.93
N PHE A 282 -26.84 10.82 -18.52
CA PHE A 282 -26.04 11.38 -17.42
C PHE A 282 -26.35 10.69 -16.09
N ARG A 283 -25.29 10.37 -15.34
CA ARG A 283 -25.36 9.68 -14.05
C ARG A 283 -24.49 10.37 -13.03
N PHE A 284 -24.99 10.41 -11.81
CA PHE A 284 -24.29 10.90 -10.63
C PHE A 284 -24.23 9.78 -9.60
N GLY A 285 -23.08 9.53 -9.01
CA GLY A 285 -22.89 8.49 -8.00
C GLY A 285 -22.23 9.04 -6.74
N VAL A 286 -22.59 8.42 -5.60
CA VAL A 286 -21.99 8.67 -4.29
C VAL A 286 -21.61 7.32 -3.68
N THR A 287 -20.49 7.27 -2.96
CA THR A 287 -20.06 6.09 -2.23
C THR A 287 -19.47 6.45 -0.88
N ILE A 288 -19.69 5.57 0.09
CA ILE A 288 -19.12 5.67 1.44
C ILE A 288 -18.55 4.30 1.79
N HIS A 289 -17.28 4.27 2.19
CA HIS A 289 -16.65 3.08 2.76
C HIS A 289 -16.35 3.34 4.23
N THR A 290 -16.69 2.37 5.07
CA THR A 290 -16.24 2.38 6.46
C THR A 290 -14.71 2.25 6.51
N PRO A 291 -14.08 2.52 7.65
CA PRO A 291 -12.75 2.02 7.90
C PRO A 291 -12.67 0.52 7.65
N THR A 292 -11.49 0.06 7.21
CA THR A 292 -11.16 -1.37 7.30
C THR A 292 -10.57 -1.60 8.68
N TRP A 293 -11.15 -2.55 9.42
CA TRP A 293 -10.64 -2.97 10.72
C TRP A 293 -9.79 -4.21 10.52
N TYR A 294 -8.49 -4.06 10.76
CA TYR A 294 -7.51 -5.14 10.65
C TYR A 294 -7.12 -5.67 12.02
N ARG A 295 -6.88 -6.98 12.09
CA ARG A 295 -6.06 -7.62 13.10
C ARG A 295 -4.77 -8.03 12.43
N MET A 296 -3.64 -7.63 12.96
CA MET A 296 -2.33 -7.75 12.31
C MET A 296 -1.32 -8.36 13.26
N THR A 297 -0.35 -9.05 12.68
CA THR A 297 0.82 -9.61 13.37
C THR A 297 2.05 -9.17 12.61
N ASP A 298 2.98 -8.52 13.30
CA ASP A 298 4.29 -8.18 12.77
C ASP A 298 5.35 -9.14 13.30
N ALA A 299 6.30 -9.48 12.44
CA ALA A 299 7.52 -10.19 12.82
C ALA A 299 8.72 -9.49 12.16
N ASN A 300 9.80 -9.33 12.88
CA ASN A 300 11.00 -8.68 12.38
C ASN A 300 12.28 -9.30 12.95
N GLY A 301 13.40 -8.98 12.30
CA GLY A 301 14.73 -9.33 12.78
C GLY A 301 15.79 -8.56 12.00
N SER A 302 16.96 -8.43 12.61
CA SER A 302 18.07 -7.66 12.05
C SER A 302 19.42 -8.28 12.40
N ASP A 303 20.41 -8.08 11.53
CA ASP A 303 21.79 -8.46 11.73
C ASP A 303 22.71 -7.27 11.52
N LEU A 304 23.76 -7.18 12.34
CA LEU A 304 24.76 -6.13 12.35
C LEU A 304 26.13 -6.71 12.00
N PHE A 305 26.87 -6.00 11.12
CA PHE A 305 28.21 -6.36 10.71
C PHE A 305 29.13 -5.15 10.77
N LEU A 306 30.39 -5.37 11.06
CA LEU A 306 31.46 -4.39 10.96
C LEU A 306 32.62 -4.97 10.14
N ASN A 307 32.98 -4.28 9.05
CA ASN A 307 34.05 -4.71 8.14
C ASN A 307 33.85 -6.17 7.66
N ASP A 308 32.65 -6.53 7.22
CA ASP A 308 32.22 -7.88 6.82
C ASP A 308 32.19 -8.93 7.97
N ALA A 309 32.53 -8.56 9.19
CA ALA A 309 32.47 -9.46 10.35
C ALA A 309 31.09 -9.35 11.03
N TYR A 310 30.46 -10.48 11.29
CA TYR A 310 29.21 -10.52 12.06
C TYR A 310 29.48 -10.06 13.49
N VAL A 311 28.65 -9.13 13.97
CA VAL A 311 28.73 -8.57 15.31
C VAL A 311 27.64 -9.16 16.19
N THR A 312 26.37 -8.93 15.82
CA THR A 312 25.23 -9.38 16.63
C THR A 312 23.96 -9.40 15.79
N SER A 313 22.93 -10.09 16.27
CA SER A 313 21.57 -10.02 15.72
C SER A 313 20.63 -9.36 16.72
N GLY A 314 19.67 -8.62 16.20
CA GLY A 314 18.57 -8.11 16.99
C GLY A 314 17.60 -9.20 17.39
N ASN A 315 16.82 -8.93 18.45
CA ASN A 315 15.77 -9.84 18.86
C ASN A 315 14.76 -10.00 17.73
N ASN A 316 14.47 -11.24 17.37
CA ASN A 316 13.33 -11.58 16.54
C ASN A 316 12.08 -11.49 17.41
N GLY A 317 11.23 -10.53 17.12
CA GLY A 317 9.98 -10.30 17.82
C GLY A 317 8.78 -10.62 16.95
N GLU A 318 7.68 -11.01 17.59
CA GLU A 318 6.37 -11.12 16.99
C GLU A 318 5.38 -10.32 17.85
N TYR A 319 4.53 -9.52 17.23
CA TYR A 319 3.62 -8.66 17.94
C TYR A 319 2.27 -8.56 17.26
N ASP A 320 1.19 -8.82 18.02
CA ASP A 320 -0.19 -8.73 17.59
C ASP A 320 -0.79 -7.37 17.93
N TYR A 321 -1.49 -6.76 16.99
CA TYR A 321 -2.16 -5.47 17.19
C TYR A 321 -3.40 -5.31 16.30
N ARG A 322 -4.13 -4.21 16.51
CA ARG A 322 -5.23 -3.78 15.61
C ARG A 322 -4.83 -2.52 14.88
N PHE A 323 -5.22 -2.47 13.60
CA PHE A 323 -5.07 -1.29 12.77
C PHE A 323 -6.40 -0.92 12.12
N ARG A 324 -6.72 0.37 12.10
CA ARG A 324 -7.92 0.91 11.49
C ARG A 324 -7.58 1.96 10.45
N THR A 325 -8.08 1.77 9.21
CA THR A 325 -7.93 2.74 8.11
C THR A 325 -8.93 3.90 8.24
N PRO A 326 -8.80 4.99 7.45
CA PRO A 326 -9.78 6.07 7.41
C PRO A 326 -11.13 5.67 6.81
N TRP A 327 -12.17 6.45 7.07
CA TRP A 327 -13.35 6.51 6.23
C TRP A 327 -12.97 7.01 4.83
N LYS A 328 -13.66 6.49 3.78
CA LYS A 328 -13.49 6.97 2.41
C LYS A 328 -14.84 7.42 1.86
N PHE A 329 -14.84 8.58 1.22
CA PHE A 329 -16.01 9.18 0.58
C PHE A 329 -15.71 9.41 -0.90
N GLY A 330 -16.66 9.07 -1.77
CA GLY A 330 -16.51 9.23 -3.20
C GLY A 330 -17.73 9.87 -3.85
N VAL A 331 -17.47 10.70 -4.87
CA VAL A 331 -18.48 11.22 -5.79
C VAL A 331 -18.05 10.92 -7.21
N SER A 332 -18.99 10.59 -8.08
CA SER A 332 -18.70 10.19 -9.45
C SER A 332 -19.71 10.71 -10.43
N LEU A 333 -19.27 10.98 -11.64
CA LEU A 333 -20.06 11.41 -12.78
C LEU A 333 -19.84 10.46 -13.95
N GLY A 334 -20.90 10.12 -14.67
CA GLY A 334 -20.83 9.29 -15.84
C GLY A 334 -21.75 9.79 -16.93
N HIS A 335 -21.31 9.74 -18.18
CA HIS A 335 -22.13 10.08 -19.33
C HIS A 335 -21.81 9.18 -20.52
N THR A 336 -22.84 8.80 -21.28
CA THR A 336 -22.67 8.06 -22.54
C THR A 336 -23.23 8.86 -23.68
N ILE A 337 -22.59 8.83 -24.84
CA ILE A 337 -23.04 9.51 -26.05
C ILE A 337 -23.33 8.44 -27.12
N GLY A 338 -24.60 8.21 -27.34
CA GLY A 338 -25.03 7.08 -28.16
C GLY A 338 -24.51 5.75 -27.61
N ASN A 339 -24.19 4.81 -28.51
CA ASN A 339 -23.61 3.52 -28.15
C ASN A 339 -22.07 3.51 -28.32
N CYS A 340 -21.47 4.62 -28.73
CA CYS A 340 -20.08 4.65 -29.17
C CYS A 340 -19.11 5.32 -28.18
N PHE A 341 -19.59 6.18 -27.27
CA PHE A 341 -18.70 6.90 -26.37
C PHE A 341 -19.22 6.91 -24.94
N ALA A 342 -18.32 6.70 -23.97
CA ALA A 342 -18.58 6.85 -22.56
C ALA A 342 -17.44 7.61 -21.88
N ILE A 343 -17.78 8.50 -20.94
CA ILE A 343 -16.84 9.24 -20.12
C ILE A 343 -17.23 9.14 -18.65
N GLY A 344 -16.25 8.93 -17.80
CA GLY A 344 -16.40 8.90 -16.35
C GLY A 344 -15.40 9.82 -15.67
N ALA A 345 -15.82 10.41 -14.57
CA ALA A 345 -14.97 11.16 -13.66
C ALA A 345 -15.34 10.79 -12.22
N GLU A 346 -14.34 10.69 -11.35
CA GLU A 346 -14.54 10.29 -9.95
C GLU A 346 -13.55 11.02 -9.07
N TYR A 347 -14.03 11.46 -7.91
CA TYR A 347 -13.25 12.05 -6.85
C TYR A 347 -13.48 11.27 -5.56
N GLU A 348 -12.39 10.88 -4.89
CA GLU A 348 -12.41 10.24 -3.58
C GLU A 348 -11.59 11.03 -2.58
N PHE A 349 -12.04 11.01 -1.35
CA PHE A 349 -11.37 11.62 -0.21
C PHE A 349 -11.29 10.64 0.96
N GLN A 350 -10.12 10.58 1.59
CA GLN A 350 -9.89 9.89 2.86
C GLN A 350 -8.90 10.68 3.71
N ASP A 351 -9.17 10.81 4.99
CA ASP A 351 -8.26 11.52 5.89
C ASP A 351 -7.29 10.56 6.57
N MET A 352 -6.07 10.48 6.02
CA MET A 352 -5.03 9.55 6.49
C MET A 352 -4.55 9.88 7.91
N SER A 353 -4.78 11.09 8.42
CA SER A 353 -4.47 11.46 9.80
C SER A 353 -5.37 10.77 10.84
N THR A 354 -6.48 10.15 10.41
CA THR A 354 -7.44 9.45 11.29
C THR A 354 -7.18 7.95 11.42
N MET A 355 -6.11 7.43 10.83
CA MET A 355 -5.67 6.05 11.03
C MET A 355 -5.33 5.82 12.51
N HIS A 356 -5.50 4.58 12.96
CA HIS A 356 -5.35 4.31 14.39
C HIS A 356 -4.85 2.90 14.66
N TYR A 357 -3.82 2.80 15.47
CA TYR A 357 -3.31 1.58 16.07
C TYR A 357 -3.85 1.38 17.49
N SER A 358 -4.04 0.14 17.90
CA SER A 358 -4.36 -0.23 19.28
C SER A 358 -3.92 -1.66 19.59
N GLU A 359 -3.85 -2.00 20.87
CA GLU A 359 -3.63 -3.36 21.35
C GLU A 359 -4.76 -4.30 20.86
N VAL A 360 -4.52 -5.60 20.89
CA VAL A 360 -5.49 -6.62 20.43
C VAL A 360 -6.81 -6.55 21.19
N ASP A 361 -6.79 -6.17 22.47
CA ASP A 361 -8.00 -5.96 23.28
C ASP A 361 -8.69 -4.61 23.02
N GLY A 362 -8.04 -3.74 22.22
CA GLY A 362 -8.52 -2.39 21.89
C GLY A 362 -8.00 -1.31 22.83
N TYR A 363 -7.15 -1.67 23.81
CA TYR A 363 -6.51 -0.69 24.68
C TYR A 363 -5.53 0.17 23.86
N ASN A 364 -5.45 1.45 24.21
CA ASN A 364 -4.52 2.39 23.59
C ASN A 364 -3.34 2.61 24.56
N SER A 365 -2.33 1.75 24.45
CA SER A 365 -1.10 1.83 25.23
C SER A 365 -0.37 3.17 25.01
N ASP A 366 0.57 3.51 25.87
CA ASP A 366 1.38 4.72 25.73
C ASP A 366 2.14 4.75 24.41
N TYR A 367 2.63 3.60 23.99
CA TYR A 367 3.26 3.42 22.69
C TYR A 367 2.31 3.76 21.55
N PHE A 368 1.14 3.13 21.46
CA PHE A 368 0.19 3.40 20.37
C PHE A 368 -0.40 4.81 20.44
N ARG A 369 -0.56 5.40 21.63
CA ARG A 369 -0.91 6.82 21.74
C ARG A 369 0.13 7.71 21.06
N ASN A 370 1.42 7.43 21.29
CA ASN A 370 2.50 8.18 20.64
C ASN A 370 2.48 7.98 19.12
N GLN A 371 2.37 6.74 18.62
CA GLN A 371 2.29 6.47 17.19
C GLN A 371 1.06 7.12 16.53
N ASN A 372 -0.09 7.07 17.18
CA ASN A 372 -1.30 7.73 16.69
C ASN A 372 -1.15 9.27 16.65
N ASN A 373 -0.48 9.87 17.62
CA ASN A 373 -0.13 11.30 17.62
C ASN A 373 0.83 11.63 16.46
N ILE A 374 1.83 10.79 16.17
CA ILE A 374 2.73 10.96 15.03
C ILE A 374 1.95 10.88 13.72
N ILE A 375 1.03 9.93 13.55
CA ILE A 375 0.12 9.82 12.40
C ILE A 375 -0.66 11.12 12.21
N GLU A 376 -1.29 11.65 13.28
CA GLU A 376 -2.06 12.90 13.22
C GLU A 376 -1.17 14.09 12.86
N GLN A 377 0.06 14.16 13.37
CA GLN A 377 0.99 15.26 13.14
C GLN A 377 1.63 15.24 11.74
N THR A 378 1.90 14.06 11.19
CA THR A 378 2.66 13.89 9.94
C THR A 378 1.80 13.68 8.71
N LEU A 379 0.58 13.15 8.86
CA LEU A 379 -0.32 12.84 7.75
C LEU A 379 -1.49 13.82 7.65
N ARG A 380 -2.15 13.79 6.50
CA ARG A 380 -3.28 14.66 6.15
C ARG A 380 -4.26 13.96 5.21
N GLY A 381 -5.34 14.65 4.86
CA GLY A 381 -6.30 14.20 3.87
C GLY A 381 -5.65 13.86 2.52
N GLN A 382 -6.01 12.71 1.96
CA GLN A 382 -5.59 12.23 0.65
C GLN A 382 -6.75 12.37 -0.35
N HIS A 383 -6.46 12.93 -1.50
CA HIS A 383 -7.41 13.17 -2.59
C HIS A 383 -7.07 12.26 -3.78
N THR A 384 -8.07 11.57 -4.32
CA THR A 384 -7.92 10.78 -5.55
C THR A 384 -8.84 11.34 -6.62
N LEU A 385 -8.29 11.64 -7.79
CA LEU A 385 -9.04 12.06 -8.97
C LEU A 385 -8.85 11.03 -10.08
N LYS A 386 -9.96 10.55 -10.66
CA LYS A 386 -9.98 9.57 -11.74
C LYS A 386 -10.77 10.11 -12.90
N VAL A 387 -10.26 9.97 -14.11
CA VAL A 387 -10.96 10.32 -15.36
C VAL A 387 -10.70 9.22 -16.36
N GLY A 388 -11.74 8.83 -17.10
CA GLY A 388 -11.63 7.79 -18.12
C GLY A 388 -12.61 8.00 -19.27
N ALA A 389 -12.19 7.57 -20.46
CA ALA A 389 -13.03 7.58 -21.67
C ALA A 389 -12.94 6.23 -22.39
N GLU A 390 -14.07 5.78 -22.91
CA GLU A 390 -14.21 4.59 -23.74
C GLU A 390 -14.83 5.01 -25.08
N PHE A 391 -14.19 4.61 -26.18
CA PHE A 391 -14.67 4.80 -27.54
C PHE A 391 -14.87 3.47 -28.25
N LYS A 392 -16.06 3.25 -28.82
CA LYS A 392 -16.44 2.04 -29.53
C LYS A 392 -16.76 2.43 -31.00
N PRO A 393 -15.81 2.29 -31.91
CA PRO A 393 -16.07 2.55 -33.33
C PRO A 393 -17.05 1.54 -33.94
N ILE A 394 -17.06 0.32 -33.43
CA ILE A 394 -18.00 -0.76 -33.73
C ILE A 394 -18.38 -1.46 -32.43
N GLU A 395 -19.45 -2.25 -32.41
CA GLU A 395 -19.97 -2.89 -31.20
C GLU A 395 -18.97 -3.85 -30.53
N GLU A 396 -18.11 -4.48 -31.34
CA GLU A 396 -17.15 -5.47 -30.86
C GLU A 396 -15.87 -4.85 -30.32
N LEU A 397 -15.46 -3.66 -30.78
CA LEU A 397 -14.14 -3.09 -30.49
C LEU A 397 -14.26 -1.86 -29.58
N SER A 398 -13.45 -1.80 -28.55
CA SER A 398 -13.40 -0.69 -27.60
C SER A 398 -11.96 -0.21 -27.41
N PHE A 399 -11.76 1.11 -27.48
CA PHE A 399 -10.53 1.79 -27.10
C PHE A 399 -10.78 2.57 -25.81
N ARG A 400 -9.81 2.55 -24.89
CA ARG A 400 -9.95 3.22 -23.58
C ARG A 400 -8.70 3.98 -23.23
N VAL A 401 -8.89 5.10 -22.57
CA VAL A 401 -7.84 5.93 -21.99
C VAL A 401 -8.28 6.41 -20.63
N GLY A 402 -7.34 6.47 -19.68
CA GLY A 402 -7.63 6.95 -18.34
C GLY A 402 -6.45 7.64 -17.69
N TYR A 403 -6.77 8.41 -16.68
CA TYR A 403 -5.84 9.07 -15.79
C TYR A 403 -6.32 8.96 -14.34
N ASN A 404 -5.39 8.61 -13.44
CA ASN A 404 -5.65 8.51 -12.03
C ASN A 404 -4.56 9.26 -11.26
N PHE A 405 -4.97 10.22 -10.45
CA PHE A 405 -4.11 11.02 -9.59
C PHE A 405 -4.42 10.73 -8.14
N VAL A 406 -3.38 10.53 -7.31
CA VAL A 406 -3.51 10.40 -5.86
C VAL A 406 -2.56 11.38 -5.20
N SER A 407 -3.08 12.27 -4.37
CA SER A 407 -2.24 13.24 -3.64
C SER A 407 -1.41 12.56 -2.56
N SER A 408 -0.24 13.12 -2.27
CA SER A 408 0.57 12.68 -1.12
C SER A 408 -0.20 12.87 0.19
N PRO A 409 -0.24 11.88 1.07
CA PRO A 409 -0.81 12.01 2.40
C PRO A 409 0.13 12.69 3.39
N PHE A 410 1.42 12.83 3.08
CA PHE A 410 2.40 13.45 3.96
C PHE A 410 2.23 14.97 4.00
N LYS A 411 2.28 15.56 5.20
CA LYS A 411 2.43 17.00 5.36
C LYS A 411 3.81 17.43 4.88
N LYS A 412 3.98 18.72 4.57
CA LYS A 412 5.24 19.24 4.02
C LYS A 412 6.43 18.98 4.97
N ASP A 413 6.18 19.06 6.27
CA ASP A 413 7.17 18.90 7.32
C ASP A 413 7.07 17.51 8.00
N ALA A 414 6.45 16.54 7.32
CA ALA A 414 6.36 15.18 7.82
C ALA A 414 7.77 14.60 7.94
N TYR A 415 8.11 14.22 9.14
CA TYR A 415 9.33 13.54 9.50
C TYR A 415 8.98 12.47 10.52
N ARG A 416 9.87 11.50 10.69
CA ARG A 416 9.74 10.55 11.76
C ARG A 416 10.59 11.00 12.93
N THR A 417 9.98 10.98 14.11
CA THR A 417 10.69 11.10 15.37
C THR A 417 10.91 9.70 15.95
N ILE A 418 12.13 9.37 16.30
CA ILE A 418 12.41 8.15 17.06
C ILE A 418 11.83 8.31 18.45
N GLY A 419 10.87 7.45 18.80
CA GLY A 419 10.45 7.28 20.17
C GLY A 419 11.50 6.45 20.90
N TYR A 420 11.87 6.85 22.11
CA TYR A 420 12.82 6.10 22.93
C TYR A 420 12.23 4.79 23.47
N ASP A 421 10.98 4.48 23.19
CA ASP A 421 10.24 3.33 23.73
C ASP A 421 10.09 2.15 22.75
N GLY A 422 10.89 2.09 21.67
CA GLY A 422 10.75 1.05 20.66
C GLY A 422 12.03 0.72 19.90
N PRO A 423 12.09 -0.46 19.28
CA PRO A 423 13.23 -0.89 18.48
C PRO A 423 13.17 -0.22 17.12
N TYR A 424 13.78 0.91 16.98
CA TYR A 424 13.88 1.57 15.68
C TYR A 424 15.21 1.23 15.01
N THR A 425 15.21 0.08 14.34
CA THR A 425 16.28 -0.34 13.44
C THR A 425 16.03 0.08 12.01
N GLU A 426 14.98 0.89 11.76
CA GLU A 426 14.64 1.25 10.40
C GLU A 426 15.57 2.30 9.81
N THR A 427 15.99 2.03 8.59
CA THR A 427 16.77 2.91 7.74
C THR A 427 15.98 3.31 6.48
N ASP A 428 14.65 3.33 6.56
CA ASP A 428 13.75 3.49 5.42
C ASP A 428 12.62 4.47 5.73
N TYR A 429 12.95 5.75 5.72
CA TYR A 429 11.94 6.80 5.87
C TYR A 429 11.74 7.51 4.56
N THR A 430 10.65 7.18 3.84
CA THR A 430 10.37 7.80 2.55
C THR A 430 9.07 8.58 2.56
N ASN A 431 9.16 9.90 2.52
CA ASN A 431 8.01 10.77 2.31
C ASN A 431 7.59 10.71 0.84
N TRP A 432 6.66 9.80 0.53
CA TRP A 432 6.16 9.62 -0.83
C TRP A 432 5.32 10.80 -1.30
N GLY A 433 5.64 11.33 -2.47
CA GLY A 433 4.88 12.36 -3.16
C GLY A 433 3.60 11.84 -3.84
N ASN A 434 3.04 12.67 -4.72
CA ASN A 434 1.84 12.33 -5.48
C ASN A 434 2.08 11.16 -6.44
N ILE A 435 1.03 10.36 -6.65
CA ILE A 435 1.01 9.29 -7.64
C ILE A 435 0.27 9.78 -8.88
N ASN A 436 0.87 9.58 -10.06
CA ASN A 436 0.25 9.81 -11.35
C ASN A 436 0.21 8.49 -12.12
N ARG A 437 -0.98 8.07 -12.56
CA ARG A 437 -1.17 6.85 -13.36
C ARG A 437 -1.82 7.20 -14.70
N PHE A 438 -1.18 6.78 -15.78
CA PHE A 438 -1.69 6.87 -17.16
C PHE A 438 -2.06 5.47 -17.61
N THR A 439 -3.24 5.33 -18.21
CA THR A 439 -3.76 4.03 -18.61
C THR A 439 -4.29 4.04 -20.04
N LEU A 440 -4.07 2.93 -20.74
CA LEU A 440 -4.60 2.67 -22.07
C LEU A 440 -5.22 1.28 -22.09
N GLY A 441 -6.21 1.06 -22.95
CA GLY A 441 -6.81 -0.25 -23.09
C GLY A 441 -7.48 -0.51 -24.43
N LEU A 442 -7.57 -1.81 -24.72
CA LEU A 442 -8.22 -2.36 -25.91
C LEU A 442 -9.17 -3.47 -25.46
N GLY A 443 -10.40 -3.46 -25.94
CA GLY A 443 -11.38 -4.50 -25.66
C GLY A 443 -11.97 -5.07 -26.94
N TYR A 444 -12.18 -6.39 -26.95
CA TYR A 444 -12.88 -7.09 -28.00
C TYR A 444 -13.98 -7.97 -27.42
N ARG A 445 -15.19 -7.87 -27.99
CA ARG A 445 -16.36 -8.65 -27.57
C ARG A 445 -16.95 -9.42 -28.73
N TYR A 446 -17.28 -10.69 -28.48
CA TYR A 446 -17.96 -11.54 -29.47
C TYR A 446 -18.89 -12.55 -28.76
N LYS A 447 -20.19 -12.52 -29.13
CA LYS A 447 -21.20 -13.51 -28.63
C LYS A 447 -21.19 -13.74 -27.11
N GLY A 448 -21.17 -12.71 -26.30
CA GLY A 448 -21.15 -12.84 -24.84
C GLY A 448 -19.75 -12.96 -24.25
N GLY A 449 -18.77 -13.55 -24.95
CA GLY A 449 -17.38 -13.56 -24.53
C GLY A 449 -16.70 -12.20 -24.78
N TYR A 450 -15.74 -11.84 -23.93
CA TYR A 450 -14.92 -10.65 -24.13
C TYR A 450 -13.49 -10.84 -23.64
N VAL A 451 -12.59 -10.11 -24.27
CA VAL A 451 -11.19 -10.00 -23.88
C VAL A 451 -10.83 -8.54 -23.82
N ASP A 452 -10.32 -8.09 -22.68
CA ASP A 452 -9.83 -6.74 -22.48
C ASP A 452 -8.34 -6.78 -22.15
N LEU A 453 -7.58 -5.85 -22.74
CA LEU A 453 -6.18 -5.61 -22.45
C LEU A 453 -6.02 -4.20 -21.87
N ALA A 454 -5.15 -4.02 -20.90
CA ALA A 454 -4.79 -2.73 -20.35
C ALA A 454 -3.28 -2.61 -20.13
N TRP A 455 -2.80 -1.41 -20.33
CA TRP A 455 -1.48 -0.98 -19.89
C TRP A 455 -1.62 0.21 -18.96
N GLN A 456 -0.88 0.16 -17.83
CA GLN A 456 -0.80 1.21 -16.85
C GLN A 456 0.66 1.57 -16.62
N TYR A 457 0.94 2.88 -16.54
CA TYR A 457 2.21 3.41 -16.06
C TYR A 457 1.95 4.28 -14.84
N GLN A 458 2.63 3.97 -13.73
CA GLN A 458 2.61 4.76 -12.49
C GLN A 458 3.94 5.48 -12.34
N ALA A 459 3.88 6.79 -12.07
CA ALA A 459 5.02 7.61 -11.67
C ALA A 459 4.80 8.17 -10.26
N GLN A 460 5.80 7.99 -9.40
CA GLN A 460 5.82 8.54 -8.05
C GLN A 460 7.25 8.87 -7.65
N LYS A 461 7.45 10.00 -6.99
CA LYS A 461 8.74 10.43 -6.42
C LYS A 461 8.63 10.50 -4.92
N GLY A 462 9.76 10.34 -4.23
CA GLY A 462 9.83 10.41 -2.78
C GLY A 462 11.11 11.08 -2.29
N ASP A 463 11.05 11.53 -1.06
CA ASP A 463 12.15 12.07 -0.27
C ASP A 463 12.55 11.00 0.74
N PHE A 464 13.67 10.33 0.47
CA PHE A 464 14.19 9.24 1.30
C PHE A 464 15.18 9.79 2.33
N TYR A 465 14.99 9.39 3.58
CA TYR A 465 15.89 9.64 4.70
C TYR A 465 16.36 8.30 5.26
N ALA A 466 17.66 8.14 5.39
CA ALA A 466 18.25 6.87 5.85
C ALA A 466 18.11 6.65 7.37
N PHE A 467 17.95 7.72 8.12
CA PHE A 467 17.74 7.72 9.57
C PHE A 467 17.08 9.03 10.00
N ASP A 468 16.60 9.10 11.23
CA ASP A 468 15.92 10.28 11.75
C ASP A 468 16.92 11.32 12.29
N ASP A 469 17.21 12.32 11.46
CA ASP A 469 17.90 13.53 11.84
C ASP A 469 17.24 14.71 11.15
N VAL A 470 16.79 15.71 11.94
CA VAL A 470 16.07 16.89 11.44
C VAL A 470 16.87 17.74 10.44
N ASN A 471 18.19 17.63 10.45
CA ASN A 471 19.09 18.35 9.56
C ASN A 471 19.50 17.54 8.33
N LEU A 472 19.20 16.24 8.32
CA LEU A 472 19.52 15.37 7.19
C LEU A 472 18.73 15.78 5.95
N GLN A 473 19.44 16.05 4.86
CA GLN A 473 18.79 16.36 3.58
C GLN A 473 18.31 15.05 2.92
N PRO A 474 17.12 15.02 2.30
CA PRO A 474 16.60 13.83 1.67
C PRO A 474 17.38 13.46 0.40
N THR A 475 17.52 12.17 0.16
CA THR A 475 17.89 11.63 -1.14
C THR A 475 16.63 11.41 -1.98
N LYS A 476 16.60 11.91 -3.23
CA LYS A 476 15.44 11.75 -4.12
C LYS A 476 15.38 10.32 -4.66
N VAL A 477 14.20 9.71 -4.57
CA VAL A 477 13.91 8.36 -5.04
C VAL A 477 12.67 8.31 -5.91
N ASP A 478 12.61 7.32 -6.80
CA ASP A 478 11.50 7.10 -7.72
C ASP A 478 10.86 5.72 -7.48
N ALA A 479 9.53 5.66 -7.44
CA ALA A 479 8.73 4.44 -7.41
C ALA A 479 7.89 4.33 -8.68
N ASN A 480 8.56 4.23 -9.83
CA ASN A 480 7.90 4.07 -11.12
C ASN A 480 7.64 2.59 -11.39
N ARG A 481 6.45 2.28 -11.93
CA ARG A 481 6.10 0.91 -12.32
C ARG A 481 5.20 0.86 -13.54
N SER A 482 5.31 -0.20 -14.32
CA SER A 482 4.41 -0.54 -15.42
C SER A 482 3.65 -1.82 -15.12
N GLN A 483 2.40 -1.89 -15.56
CA GLN A 483 1.58 -3.10 -15.45
C GLN A 483 0.91 -3.35 -16.81
N LEU A 484 0.99 -4.60 -17.27
CA LEU A 484 0.24 -5.11 -18.40
C LEU A 484 -0.79 -6.09 -17.87
N MET A 485 -2.06 -5.93 -18.27
CA MET A 485 -3.17 -6.71 -17.76
C MET A 485 -4.02 -7.29 -18.89
N ALA A 486 -4.51 -8.50 -18.69
CA ALA A 486 -5.50 -9.13 -19.56
C ALA A 486 -6.66 -9.64 -18.73
N THR A 487 -7.89 -9.37 -19.18
CA THR A 487 -9.14 -9.88 -18.61
C THR A 487 -9.86 -10.74 -19.64
N PHE A 488 -10.35 -11.88 -19.21
CA PHE A 488 -11.23 -12.75 -19.97
C PHE A 488 -12.57 -12.82 -19.24
N GLY A 489 -13.66 -12.60 -19.93
CA GLY A 489 -14.97 -12.65 -19.31
C GLY A 489 -16.06 -13.15 -20.25
N PHE A 490 -17.20 -13.48 -19.64
CA PHE A 490 -18.36 -14.01 -20.35
C PHE A 490 -19.66 -13.50 -19.70
N ARG A 491 -20.55 -12.93 -20.53
CA ARG A 491 -21.91 -12.52 -20.16
C ARG A 491 -22.93 -13.52 -20.63
N PHE A 492 -23.85 -13.91 -19.75
CA PHE A 492 -24.86 -14.95 -19.99
C PHE A 492 -26.22 -14.63 -19.36
#